data_337f065706ed3eb2671ece09691357bd
#
_entry.id   337f065706ed3eb2671ece09691357bd
#
_cell.length_a   1.000
_cell.length_b   1.000
_cell.length_c   1.000
_cell.angle_alpha   90.00
_cell.angle_beta   90.00
_cell.angle_gamma   90.00
#
_symmetry.space_group_name_H-M   'P 1'
#
loop_
_entity.id
_entity.type
_entity.pdbx_description
1 polymer ?
#
loop_
_entity_poly.entity_id
_entity_poly.type
_entity_poly.pdbx_seq_one_letter_code
_entity_poly.pdbx_strand_id
1 'polypeptide(L)'
;MTMKYYFPSCKFTQMRPETSEKVKRFMASKGVRVVGCCRPGHKALSGWNDIAITICETCSIIIGENRPAAKVISLYEFIDSLPDFPFPDYKGERITLQDCYRAKAKEAEKAAVRSVLRKMNVEIVELSGTEEEINFDGSFLLGPMRPDNFTLAPMRFAEIKKDMQSKSPEEIDAYLKNYCQRFTTERVACYCNSCLSGLVQGLPEGKRAVHVAELLFP
;
A
#
# COMPACT_ATOMS: atom_id res chain seq x y z
N MET A 1 -19.37 -2.04 21.15
CA MET A 1 -17.92 -1.77 21.24
C MET A 1 -17.35 -1.76 19.83
N THR A 2 -16.55 -0.76 19.46
CA THR A 2 -15.85 -0.70 18.18
C THR A 2 -14.70 -1.70 18.17
N MET A 3 -14.73 -2.67 17.27
CA MET A 3 -13.64 -3.63 17.10
C MET A 3 -12.70 -3.17 16.00
N LYS A 4 -11.41 -3.45 16.16
CA LYS A 4 -10.38 -3.15 15.17
C LYS A 4 -9.86 -4.46 14.57
N TYR A 5 -9.76 -4.50 13.26
CA TYR A 5 -9.32 -5.67 12.49
C TYR A 5 -8.18 -5.29 11.55
N TYR A 6 -7.09 -6.05 11.56
CA TYR A 6 -5.97 -5.85 10.64
C TYR A 6 -5.93 -6.91 9.55
N PHE A 7 -5.82 -6.47 8.31
CA PHE A 7 -5.74 -7.29 7.11
C PHE A 7 -4.32 -7.19 6.52
N PRO A 8 -3.45 -8.19 6.78
CA PRO A 8 -2.01 -8.13 6.49
C PRO A 8 -1.66 -8.20 5.01
N SER A 9 -2.63 -8.40 4.12
CA SER A 9 -2.45 -8.66 2.68
C SER A 9 -1.63 -9.93 2.36
N CYS A 10 -2.22 -10.82 1.59
CA CYS A 10 -1.53 -12.04 1.14
C CYS A 10 -0.28 -11.72 0.31
N LYS A 11 -0.39 -10.72 -0.60
CA LYS A 11 0.72 -10.30 -1.45
C LYS A 11 1.86 -9.67 -0.63
N PHE A 12 1.55 -8.80 0.34
CA PHE A 12 2.57 -8.23 1.22
C PHE A 12 3.28 -9.31 2.03
N THR A 13 2.51 -10.22 2.65
CA THR A 13 3.06 -11.33 3.43
C THR A 13 3.98 -12.23 2.59
N GLN A 14 3.63 -12.47 1.33
CA GLN A 14 4.47 -13.25 0.41
C GLN A 14 5.76 -12.52 0.05
N MET A 15 5.69 -11.22 -0.22
CA MET A 15 6.84 -10.43 -0.66
C MET A 15 7.77 -10.03 0.48
N ARG A 16 7.22 -9.85 1.68
CA ARG A 16 7.91 -9.33 2.88
C ARG A 16 7.46 -10.10 4.13
N PRO A 17 7.75 -11.41 4.22
CA PRO A 17 7.22 -12.27 5.28
C PRO A 17 7.65 -11.82 6.69
N GLU A 18 8.91 -11.43 6.87
CA GLU A 18 9.44 -10.99 8.16
C GLU A 18 8.78 -9.70 8.64
N THR A 19 8.71 -8.69 7.77
CA THR A 19 8.04 -7.42 8.09
C THR A 19 6.56 -7.65 8.37
N SER A 20 5.88 -8.49 7.56
CA SER A 20 4.48 -8.82 7.77
C SER A 20 4.24 -9.44 9.15
N GLU A 21 5.15 -10.30 9.61
CA GLU A 21 5.04 -10.92 10.93
C GLU A 21 5.28 -9.91 12.08
N LYS A 22 6.26 -9.01 11.93
CA LYS A 22 6.48 -7.91 12.89
C LYS A 22 5.23 -7.03 13.02
N VAL A 23 4.63 -6.64 11.88
CA VAL A 23 3.39 -5.84 11.87
C VAL A 23 2.24 -6.59 12.54
N LYS A 24 2.02 -7.87 12.25
CA LYS A 24 0.96 -8.68 12.88
C LYS A 24 1.10 -8.73 14.40
N ARG A 25 2.32 -8.99 14.90
CA ARG A 25 2.61 -9.02 16.35
C ARG A 25 2.34 -7.67 17.00
N PHE A 26 2.78 -6.59 16.35
CA PHE A 26 2.52 -5.23 16.81
C PHE A 26 1.01 -4.95 16.87
N MET A 27 0.27 -5.26 15.81
CA MET A 27 -1.18 -5.04 15.78
C MET A 27 -1.90 -5.83 16.87
N ALA A 28 -1.52 -7.09 17.09
CA ALA A 28 -2.05 -7.92 18.17
C ALA A 28 -1.76 -7.32 19.55
N SER A 29 -0.55 -6.80 19.80
CA SER A 29 -0.19 -6.13 21.07
C SER A 29 -0.98 -4.85 21.34
N LYS A 30 -1.51 -4.22 20.30
CA LYS A 30 -2.42 -3.04 20.42
C LYS A 30 -3.91 -3.44 20.49
N GLY A 31 -4.22 -4.71 20.73
CA GLY A 31 -5.59 -5.20 20.84
C GLY A 31 -6.36 -5.25 19.51
N VAL A 32 -5.66 -5.19 18.39
CA VAL A 32 -6.24 -5.30 17.05
C VAL A 32 -6.30 -6.77 16.64
N ARG A 33 -7.47 -7.24 16.23
CA ARG A 33 -7.64 -8.61 15.76
C ARG A 33 -7.01 -8.79 14.37
N VAL A 34 -5.99 -9.62 14.27
CA VAL A 34 -5.37 -9.97 12.99
C VAL A 34 -6.28 -10.96 12.26
N VAL A 35 -6.69 -10.60 11.04
CA VAL A 35 -7.51 -11.42 10.14
C VAL A 35 -6.60 -11.93 9.02
N GLY A 36 -7.00 -12.95 8.31
CA GLY A 36 -6.22 -13.46 7.17
C GLY A 36 -6.47 -12.68 5.88
N CYS A 37 -6.69 -13.42 4.79
CA CYS A 37 -7.00 -12.84 3.49
C CYS A 37 -8.30 -12.02 3.52
N CYS A 38 -8.30 -10.83 2.91
CA CYS A 38 -9.48 -9.97 2.85
C CYS A 38 -10.67 -10.62 2.11
N ARG A 39 -10.43 -11.54 1.19
CA ARG A 39 -11.46 -12.20 0.38
C ARG A 39 -12.50 -12.96 1.21
N PRO A 40 -12.12 -13.93 2.07
CA PRO A 40 -13.05 -14.48 3.06
C PRO A 40 -13.16 -13.62 4.31
N GLY A 41 -12.08 -12.93 4.70
CA GLY A 41 -11.91 -12.28 6.00
C GLY A 41 -12.75 -11.02 6.20
N HIS A 42 -13.22 -10.34 5.12
CA HIS A 42 -14.11 -9.19 5.28
C HIS A 42 -15.40 -9.55 6.04
N LYS A 43 -15.81 -10.82 6.02
CA LYS A 43 -16.98 -11.32 6.76
C LYS A 43 -16.81 -11.27 8.28
N ALA A 44 -15.58 -11.13 8.79
CA ALA A 44 -15.32 -10.98 10.22
C ALA A 44 -15.80 -9.62 10.76
N LEU A 45 -15.93 -8.61 9.90
CA LEU A 45 -16.48 -7.29 10.23
C LEU A 45 -18.01 -7.42 10.31
N SER A 46 -18.56 -7.53 11.51
CA SER A 46 -19.99 -7.75 11.76
C SER A 46 -20.68 -6.58 12.47
N GLY A 47 -19.89 -5.70 13.10
CA GLY A 47 -20.39 -4.58 13.86
C GLY A 47 -20.52 -3.30 13.04
N TRP A 48 -21.51 -2.48 13.42
CA TRP A 48 -21.55 -1.09 13.01
C TRP A 48 -20.36 -0.35 13.63
N ASN A 49 -19.64 0.43 12.83
CA ASN A 49 -18.44 1.17 13.24
C ASN A 49 -17.18 0.30 13.52
N ASP A 50 -17.13 -0.95 13.05
CA ASP A 50 -15.88 -1.68 13.06
C ASP A 50 -14.82 -0.96 12.22
N ILE A 51 -13.55 -1.06 12.64
CA ILE A 51 -12.43 -0.44 11.91
C ILE A 51 -11.62 -1.54 11.23
N ALA A 52 -11.55 -1.48 9.92
CA ALA A 52 -10.67 -2.31 9.11
C ALA A 52 -9.38 -1.55 8.81
N ILE A 53 -8.26 -2.08 9.27
CA ILE A 53 -6.92 -1.54 9.03
C ILE A 53 -6.28 -2.36 7.91
N THR A 54 -5.86 -1.72 6.84
CA THR A 54 -5.32 -2.40 5.64
C THR A 54 -3.93 -1.90 5.28
N ILE A 55 -3.12 -2.76 4.67
CA ILE A 55 -1.80 -2.45 4.08
C ILE A 55 -1.81 -2.65 2.56
N CYS A 56 -3.00 -2.74 1.96
CA CYS A 56 -3.14 -3.10 0.55
C CYS A 56 -4.39 -2.45 -0.04
N GLU A 57 -4.22 -1.75 -1.15
CA GLU A 57 -5.32 -1.09 -1.84
C GLU A 57 -6.43 -2.05 -2.29
N THR A 58 -6.07 -3.24 -2.77
CA THR A 58 -7.07 -4.27 -3.12
C THR A 58 -7.88 -4.70 -1.88
N CYS A 59 -7.25 -4.85 -0.72
CA CYS A 59 -7.97 -5.18 0.52
C CYS A 59 -8.92 -4.04 0.92
N SER A 60 -8.45 -2.81 0.86
CA SER A 60 -9.24 -1.60 1.15
C SER A 60 -10.48 -1.52 0.26
N ILE A 61 -10.32 -1.75 -1.04
CA ILE A 61 -11.43 -1.75 -2.02
C ILE A 61 -12.44 -2.86 -1.71
N ILE A 62 -11.98 -4.09 -1.55
CA ILE A 62 -12.88 -5.24 -1.28
C ILE A 62 -13.65 -5.03 0.02
N ILE A 63 -12.98 -4.61 1.09
CA ILE A 63 -13.62 -4.42 2.39
C ILE A 63 -14.60 -3.24 2.32
N GLY A 64 -14.19 -2.12 1.74
CA GLY A 64 -15.03 -0.92 1.65
C GLY A 64 -16.32 -1.16 0.87
N GLU A 65 -16.29 -1.96 -0.21
CA GLU A 65 -17.50 -2.27 -0.99
C GLU A 65 -18.40 -3.31 -0.29
N ASN A 66 -17.81 -4.32 0.38
CA ASN A 66 -18.59 -5.38 1.04
C ASN A 66 -19.05 -5.02 2.47
N ARG A 67 -18.43 -4.03 3.09
CA ARG A 67 -18.70 -3.61 4.48
C ARG A 67 -18.79 -2.09 4.57
N PRO A 68 -19.79 -1.45 3.95
CA PRO A 68 -19.88 0.01 3.90
C PRO A 68 -20.11 0.65 5.27
N ALA A 69 -20.58 -0.11 6.27
CA ALA A 69 -20.72 0.35 7.65
C ALA A 69 -19.40 0.33 8.44
N ALA A 70 -18.35 -0.33 7.94
CA ALA A 70 -17.04 -0.35 8.56
C ALA A 70 -16.21 0.87 8.09
N LYS A 71 -15.45 1.46 9.01
CA LYS A 71 -14.44 2.44 8.65
C LYS A 71 -13.19 1.71 8.14
N VAL A 72 -12.79 1.96 6.90
CA VAL A 72 -11.54 1.43 6.35
C VAL A 72 -10.47 2.51 6.45
N ILE A 73 -9.36 2.20 7.11
CA ILE A 73 -8.18 3.06 7.23
C ILE A 73 -6.92 2.28 6.83
N SER A 74 -5.87 2.99 6.45
CA SER A 74 -4.57 2.39 6.19
C SER A 74 -3.83 2.06 7.50
N LEU A 75 -2.83 1.17 7.39
CA LEU A 75 -1.87 0.90 8.47
C LEU A 75 -1.18 2.20 8.93
N TYR A 76 -0.92 3.10 7.98
CA TYR A 76 -0.20 4.34 8.24
C TYR A 76 -1.04 5.33 9.04
N GLU A 77 -2.34 5.49 8.71
CA GLU A 77 -3.27 6.30 9.51
C GLU A 77 -3.38 5.76 10.93
N PHE A 78 -3.41 4.44 11.10
CA PHE A 78 -3.44 3.82 12.42
C PHE A 78 -2.17 4.10 13.21
N ILE A 79 -0.99 3.85 12.63
CA ILE A 79 0.31 4.07 13.30
C ILE A 79 0.53 5.56 13.59
N ASP A 80 0.18 6.44 12.67
CA ASP A 80 0.32 7.89 12.82
C ASP A 80 -0.49 8.44 14.00
N SER A 81 -1.63 7.80 14.30
CA SER A 81 -2.51 8.12 15.43
C SER A 81 -2.01 7.64 16.80
N LEU A 82 -0.96 6.84 16.85
CA LEU A 82 -0.41 6.30 18.10
C LEU A 82 0.65 7.25 18.67
N PRO A 83 0.43 7.81 19.88
CA PRO A 83 1.37 8.78 20.46
C PRO A 83 2.71 8.16 20.86
N ASP A 84 2.73 6.87 21.13
CA ASP A 84 3.85 6.11 21.70
C ASP A 84 4.43 5.06 20.75
N PHE A 85 4.23 5.23 19.44
CA PHE A 85 4.89 4.35 18.47
C PHE A 85 6.40 4.68 18.41
N PRO A 86 7.29 3.67 18.58
CA PRO A 86 8.74 3.87 18.58
C PRO A 86 9.26 4.01 17.14
N PHE A 87 9.14 5.22 16.57
CA PHE A 87 9.60 5.48 15.21
C PHE A 87 11.12 5.29 15.09
N PRO A 88 11.60 4.44 14.16
CA PRO A 88 13.02 4.36 13.84
C PRO A 88 13.56 5.69 13.32
N ASP A 89 14.83 6.02 13.61
CA ASP A 89 15.48 7.26 13.12
C ASP A 89 16.37 6.97 11.92
N TYR A 90 16.01 7.51 10.75
CA TYR A 90 16.77 7.41 9.50
C TYR A 90 17.75 8.56 9.27
N LYS A 91 17.96 9.44 10.27
CA LYS A 91 19.02 10.47 10.32
C LYS A 91 19.04 11.41 9.10
N GLY A 92 17.89 11.76 8.58
CA GLY A 92 17.76 12.63 7.41
C GLY A 92 18.04 11.95 6.08
N GLU A 93 17.99 10.62 6.01
CA GLU A 93 18.16 9.92 4.75
C GLU A 93 17.13 10.37 3.72
N ARG A 94 17.61 10.62 2.50
CA ARG A 94 16.78 11.03 1.36
C ARG A 94 16.17 9.82 0.69
N ILE A 95 14.84 9.74 0.71
CA ILE A 95 14.07 8.61 0.13
C ILE A 95 12.99 9.20 -0.79
N THR A 96 12.94 8.76 -2.06
CA THR A 96 11.85 9.13 -2.95
C THR A 96 10.57 8.39 -2.55
N LEU A 97 9.45 9.11 -2.45
CA LEU A 97 8.14 8.52 -2.19
C LEU A 97 7.36 8.38 -3.50
N GLN A 98 6.97 7.14 -3.82
CA GLN A 98 6.07 6.83 -4.92
C GLN A 98 4.64 6.64 -4.39
N ASP A 99 3.76 7.57 -4.72
CA ASP A 99 2.33 7.43 -4.48
C ASP A 99 1.68 6.37 -5.38
N CYS A 100 0.55 5.82 -4.93
CA CYS A 100 -0.18 4.80 -5.65
C CYS A 100 -1.40 5.40 -6.38
N TYR A 101 -1.59 5.06 -7.65
CA TYR A 101 -2.78 5.43 -8.43
C TYR A 101 -4.09 5.14 -7.70
N ARG A 102 -4.23 3.96 -7.09
CA ARG A 102 -5.45 3.59 -6.37
C ARG A 102 -5.68 4.35 -5.08
N ALA A 103 -4.66 5.04 -4.57
CA ALA A 103 -4.74 5.92 -3.42
C ALA A 103 -4.90 7.41 -3.81
N LYS A 104 -5.05 7.75 -5.09
CA LYS A 104 -5.09 9.13 -5.57
C LYS A 104 -6.13 10.02 -4.84
N ALA A 105 -7.27 9.46 -4.49
CA ALA A 105 -8.34 10.16 -3.75
C ALA A 105 -8.29 9.96 -2.23
N LYS A 106 -7.24 9.33 -1.69
CA LYS A 106 -7.10 9.02 -0.26
C LYS A 106 -6.14 9.98 0.43
N GLU A 107 -6.55 11.24 0.55
CA GLU A 107 -5.70 12.29 1.11
C GLU A 107 -5.24 11.99 2.55
N ALA A 108 -6.10 11.38 3.38
CA ALA A 108 -5.74 11.00 4.75
C ALA A 108 -4.62 9.95 4.77
N GLU A 109 -4.67 8.95 3.90
CA GLU A 109 -3.62 7.93 3.80
C GLU A 109 -2.29 8.54 3.30
N LYS A 110 -2.34 9.36 2.25
CA LYS A 110 -1.16 10.06 1.72
C LYS A 110 -0.51 10.97 2.76
N ALA A 111 -1.32 11.71 3.51
CA ALA A 111 -0.87 12.57 4.61
C ALA A 111 -0.23 11.76 5.74
N ALA A 112 -0.85 10.65 6.15
CA ALA A 112 -0.33 9.76 7.18
C ALA A 112 0.99 9.11 6.78
N VAL A 113 1.13 8.66 5.51
CA VAL A 113 2.40 8.11 4.98
C VAL A 113 3.51 9.14 5.11
N ARG A 114 3.27 10.39 4.72
CA ARG A 114 4.26 11.47 4.84
C ARG A 114 4.56 11.83 6.29
N SER A 115 3.54 11.81 7.15
CA SER A 115 3.70 12.05 8.59
C SER A 115 4.61 11.01 9.24
N VAL A 116 4.36 9.70 9.02
CA VAL A 116 5.19 8.64 9.61
C VAL A 116 6.63 8.67 9.06
N LEU A 117 6.83 8.98 7.77
CA LEU A 117 8.18 9.16 7.20
C LEU A 117 8.94 10.32 7.87
N ARG A 118 8.29 11.47 8.10
CA ARG A 118 8.90 12.60 8.81
C ARG A 118 9.20 12.25 10.27
N LYS A 119 8.30 11.53 10.96
CA LYS A 119 8.53 11.05 12.34
C LYS A 119 9.73 10.08 12.42
N MET A 120 10.04 9.39 11.32
CA MET A 120 11.25 8.57 11.19
C MET A 120 12.49 9.37 10.77
N ASN A 121 12.42 10.69 10.73
CA ASN A 121 13.50 11.56 10.27
C ASN A 121 14.00 11.21 8.85
N VAL A 122 13.07 10.98 7.93
CA VAL A 122 13.32 10.77 6.50
C VAL A 122 13.13 12.09 5.77
N GLU A 123 14.10 12.49 4.94
CA GLU A 123 13.94 13.56 3.95
C GLU A 123 13.20 13.01 2.74
N ILE A 124 11.91 13.36 2.62
CA ILE A 124 11.06 12.87 1.54
C ILE A 124 11.37 13.62 0.24
N VAL A 125 11.78 12.89 -0.78
CA VAL A 125 11.90 13.41 -2.14
C VAL A 125 10.59 13.11 -2.88
N GLU A 126 9.79 14.15 -3.07
CA GLU A 126 8.54 14.06 -3.83
C GLU A 126 8.82 13.99 -5.33
N LEU A 127 7.99 13.25 -6.06
CA LEU A 127 8.05 13.25 -7.52
C LEU A 127 7.41 14.52 -8.07
N SER A 128 8.10 15.14 -9.01
CA SER A 128 7.56 16.25 -9.82
C SER A 128 6.96 15.72 -11.12
N GLY A 129 5.90 16.37 -11.57
CA GLY A 129 5.21 16.03 -12.82
C GLY A 129 3.70 16.19 -12.68
N THR A 130 3.00 15.99 -13.79
CA THR A 130 1.54 15.93 -13.78
C THR A 130 1.05 14.65 -13.09
N GLU A 131 -0.22 14.63 -12.66
CA GLU A 131 -0.82 13.44 -12.04
C GLU A 131 -0.68 12.20 -12.96
N GLU A 132 -0.80 12.38 -14.26
CA GLU A 132 -0.65 11.31 -15.25
C GLU A 132 0.80 10.79 -15.34
N GLU A 133 1.79 11.70 -15.29
CA GLU A 133 3.20 11.34 -15.36
C GLU A 133 3.70 10.59 -14.12
N ILE A 134 3.18 10.94 -12.94
CA ILE A 134 3.54 10.29 -11.67
C ILE A 134 2.58 9.15 -11.29
N ASN A 135 1.55 8.90 -12.12
CA ASN A 135 0.56 7.86 -11.91
C ASN A 135 1.21 6.46 -12.02
N PHE A 136 1.25 5.74 -10.92
CA PHE A 136 1.93 4.45 -10.85
C PHE A 136 1.16 3.45 -10.00
N ASP A 137 1.00 2.24 -10.53
CA ASP A 137 0.44 1.08 -9.80
C ASP A 137 1.18 -0.22 -10.17
N GLY A 138 2.47 -0.10 -10.43
CA GLY A 138 3.26 -1.21 -10.93
C GLY A 138 2.68 -1.77 -12.22
N SER A 139 2.55 -3.09 -12.31
CA SER A 139 1.92 -3.77 -13.45
C SER A 139 0.39 -3.93 -13.31
N PHE A 140 -0.24 -3.41 -12.26
CA PHE A 140 -1.66 -3.69 -11.98
C PHE A 140 -2.60 -3.13 -13.06
N LEU A 141 -2.30 -1.95 -13.59
CA LEU A 141 -3.09 -1.32 -14.66
C LEU A 141 -2.68 -1.81 -16.07
N LEU A 142 -1.60 -2.57 -16.19
CA LEU A 142 -1.00 -2.96 -17.46
C LEU A 142 -1.23 -4.42 -17.85
N GLY A 143 -1.76 -5.21 -16.93
CA GLY A 143 -1.99 -6.64 -17.12
C GLY A 143 -3.42 -7.06 -16.77
N PRO A 144 -3.73 -8.35 -16.90
CA PRO A 144 -5.05 -8.86 -16.59
C PRO A 144 -5.37 -8.75 -15.10
N MET A 145 -6.52 -8.21 -14.78
CA MET A 145 -7.03 -8.20 -13.42
C MET A 145 -7.55 -9.60 -13.03
N ARG A 146 -7.35 -10.00 -11.79
CA ARG A 146 -7.90 -11.27 -11.29
C ARG A 146 -9.41 -11.27 -11.36
N PRO A 147 -10.06 -12.30 -11.95
CA PRO A 147 -11.52 -12.35 -12.10
C PRO A 147 -12.29 -12.19 -10.78
N ASP A 148 -11.79 -12.78 -9.70
CA ASP A 148 -12.41 -12.69 -8.38
C ASP A 148 -12.41 -11.28 -7.76
N ASN A 149 -11.62 -10.34 -8.27
CA ASN A 149 -11.75 -8.93 -7.90
C ASN A 149 -13.12 -8.38 -8.32
N PHE A 150 -13.56 -8.68 -9.55
CA PHE A 150 -14.86 -8.23 -10.04
C PHE A 150 -16.04 -8.90 -9.31
N THR A 151 -15.85 -10.13 -8.82
CA THR A 151 -16.87 -10.79 -8.00
C THR A 151 -16.99 -10.15 -6.62
N LEU A 152 -15.85 -9.72 -6.03
CA LEU A 152 -15.80 -9.22 -4.65
C LEU A 152 -16.04 -7.72 -4.53
N ALA A 153 -15.72 -6.94 -5.53
CA ALA A 153 -15.94 -5.49 -5.54
C ALA A 153 -16.22 -5.01 -6.98
N PRO A 154 -17.41 -5.37 -7.53
CA PRO A 154 -17.73 -5.14 -8.93
C PRO A 154 -17.74 -3.66 -9.30
N MET A 155 -18.25 -2.76 -8.45
CA MET A 155 -18.37 -1.33 -8.78
C MET A 155 -16.99 -0.68 -8.87
N ARG A 156 -16.15 -0.85 -7.85
CA ARG A 156 -14.82 -0.22 -7.79
C ARG A 156 -13.86 -0.78 -8.82
N PHE A 157 -13.88 -2.10 -9.05
CA PHE A 157 -13.01 -2.68 -10.07
C PHE A 157 -13.50 -2.43 -11.49
N ALA A 158 -14.80 -2.21 -11.71
CA ALA A 158 -15.31 -1.74 -13.00
C ALA A 158 -14.79 -0.33 -13.33
N GLU A 159 -14.73 0.60 -12.34
CA GLU A 159 -14.14 1.92 -12.54
C GLU A 159 -12.65 1.82 -12.87
N ILE A 160 -11.88 1.07 -12.10
CA ILE A 160 -10.44 0.89 -12.33
C ILE A 160 -10.17 0.25 -13.70
N LYS A 161 -11.06 -0.63 -14.16
CA LYS A 161 -10.91 -1.29 -15.47
C LYS A 161 -10.90 -0.30 -16.64
N LYS A 162 -11.55 0.85 -16.50
CA LYS A 162 -11.57 1.88 -17.55
C LYS A 162 -10.17 2.46 -17.83
N ASP A 163 -9.31 2.46 -16.83
CA ASP A 163 -7.94 2.99 -16.91
C ASP A 163 -6.90 1.91 -17.22
N MET A 164 -7.34 0.64 -17.35
CA MET A 164 -6.42 -0.46 -17.63
C MET A 164 -6.00 -0.50 -19.10
N GLN A 165 -4.73 -0.82 -19.31
CA GLN A 165 -4.13 -1.04 -20.62
C GLN A 165 -3.58 -2.47 -20.69
N SER A 166 -4.10 -3.28 -21.61
CA SER A 166 -3.53 -4.62 -21.83
C SER A 166 -2.21 -4.51 -22.59
N LYS A 167 -1.13 -4.87 -21.92
CA LYS A 167 0.23 -4.89 -22.47
C LYS A 167 0.82 -6.29 -22.39
N SER A 168 1.74 -6.61 -23.30
CA SER A 168 2.52 -7.85 -23.22
C SER A 168 3.48 -7.80 -22.04
N PRO A 169 4.01 -8.94 -21.57
CA PRO A 169 5.02 -8.96 -20.50
C PRO A 169 6.25 -8.10 -20.82
N GLU A 170 6.68 -8.09 -22.11
CA GLU A 170 7.83 -7.31 -22.59
C GLU A 170 7.54 -5.80 -22.56
N GLU A 171 6.34 -5.40 -22.95
CA GLU A 171 5.90 -4.00 -22.87
C GLU A 171 5.76 -3.52 -21.42
N ILE A 172 5.31 -4.40 -20.51
CA ILE A 172 5.24 -4.11 -19.07
C ILE A 172 6.65 -3.90 -18.51
N ASP A 173 7.59 -4.79 -18.84
CA ASP A 173 8.98 -4.69 -18.40
C ASP A 173 9.64 -3.40 -18.91
N ALA A 174 9.47 -3.10 -20.18
CA ALA A 174 9.98 -1.87 -20.79
C ALA A 174 9.37 -0.61 -20.15
N TYR A 175 8.07 -0.61 -19.90
CA TYR A 175 7.38 0.48 -19.20
C TYR A 175 7.95 0.70 -17.80
N LEU A 176 8.07 -0.36 -17.00
CA LEU A 176 8.53 -0.26 -15.61
C LEU A 176 9.99 0.24 -15.55
N LYS A 177 10.86 -0.27 -16.42
CA LYS A 177 12.26 0.19 -16.53
C LYS A 177 12.34 1.66 -16.93
N ASN A 178 11.55 2.08 -17.92
CA ASN A 178 11.52 3.48 -18.35
C ASN A 178 10.97 4.40 -17.25
N TYR A 179 9.86 4.00 -16.60
CA TYR A 179 9.28 4.76 -15.51
C TYR A 179 10.27 4.98 -14.37
N CYS A 180 11.04 3.95 -14.01
CA CYS A 180 11.97 3.98 -12.89
C CYS A 180 13.24 4.81 -13.13
N GLN A 181 13.51 5.27 -14.36
CA GLN A 181 14.64 6.18 -14.64
C GLN A 181 14.51 7.55 -13.94
N ARG A 182 13.30 7.96 -13.56
CA ARG A 182 13.03 9.23 -12.88
C ARG A 182 13.53 9.31 -11.44
N PHE A 183 13.76 8.17 -10.80
CA PHE A 183 14.18 8.18 -9.40
C PHE A 183 15.66 8.56 -9.24
N THR A 184 15.94 9.51 -8.36
CA THR A 184 17.30 10.03 -8.13
C THR A 184 17.92 9.51 -6.84
N THR A 185 17.13 9.00 -5.90
CA THR A 185 17.59 8.44 -4.62
C THR A 185 17.97 6.97 -4.73
N GLU A 186 18.78 6.49 -3.80
CA GLU A 186 19.12 5.07 -3.68
C GLU A 186 17.90 4.22 -3.28
N ARG A 187 17.13 4.72 -2.29
CA ARG A 187 15.88 4.05 -1.88
C ARG A 187 14.65 4.76 -2.44
N VAL A 188 13.72 3.96 -2.95
CA VAL A 188 12.39 4.41 -3.41
C VAL A 188 11.35 3.72 -2.56
N ALA A 189 10.63 4.49 -1.75
CA ALA A 189 9.58 3.99 -0.88
C ALA A 189 8.21 4.01 -1.57
N CYS A 190 7.40 3.00 -1.28
CA CYS A 190 5.99 2.99 -1.65
C CYS A 190 5.18 2.32 -0.52
N TYR A 191 3.87 2.51 -0.53
CA TYR A 191 2.95 1.94 0.46
C TYR A 191 1.88 1.01 -0.17
N CYS A 192 2.08 0.66 -1.42
CA CYS A 192 1.23 -0.24 -2.19
C CYS A 192 2.03 -1.45 -2.70
N ASN A 193 1.46 -2.65 -2.53
CA ASN A 193 2.11 -3.89 -2.93
C ASN A 193 2.29 -4.06 -4.44
N SER A 194 1.42 -3.46 -5.25
CA SER A 194 1.59 -3.47 -6.70
C SER A 194 2.70 -2.52 -7.12
N CYS A 195 2.76 -1.33 -6.50
CA CYS A 195 3.86 -0.40 -6.70
C CYS A 195 5.19 -1.03 -6.28
N LEU A 196 5.26 -1.68 -5.12
CA LEU A 196 6.46 -2.40 -4.68
C LEU A 196 6.91 -3.44 -5.72
N SER A 197 5.98 -4.24 -6.23
CA SER A 197 6.29 -5.24 -7.26
C SER A 197 6.85 -4.60 -8.54
N GLY A 198 6.24 -3.51 -9.00
CA GLY A 198 6.71 -2.79 -10.18
C GLY A 198 8.05 -2.10 -9.99
N LEU A 199 8.28 -1.52 -8.80
CA LEU A 199 9.57 -0.91 -8.47
C LEU A 199 10.69 -1.97 -8.38
N VAL A 200 10.42 -3.13 -7.77
CA VAL A 200 11.40 -4.24 -7.72
C VAL A 200 11.79 -4.71 -9.11
N GLN A 201 10.84 -4.73 -10.06
CA GLN A 201 11.10 -5.13 -11.43
C GLN A 201 11.80 -4.04 -12.26
N GLY A 202 11.44 -2.76 -12.04
CA GLY A 202 11.85 -1.67 -12.94
C GLY A 202 13.05 -0.88 -12.50
N LEU A 203 13.42 -0.89 -11.20
CA LEU A 203 14.54 -0.10 -10.70
C LEU A 203 15.87 -0.57 -11.27
N PRO A 204 16.75 0.36 -11.69
CA PRO A 204 18.09 0.01 -12.13
C PRO A 204 18.96 -0.48 -10.97
N GLU A 205 20.06 -1.13 -11.32
CA GLU A 205 21.10 -1.55 -10.36
C GLU A 205 21.55 -0.39 -9.48
N GLY A 206 21.83 -0.67 -8.21
CA GLY A 206 22.18 0.33 -7.20
C GLY A 206 20.99 1.05 -6.54
N LYS A 207 19.77 0.83 -7.01
CA LYS A 207 18.55 1.36 -6.36
C LYS A 207 17.72 0.26 -5.74
N ARG A 208 17.00 0.61 -4.66
CA ARG A 208 16.23 -0.36 -3.87
C ARG A 208 14.80 0.10 -3.63
N ALA A 209 13.85 -0.74 -4.01
CA ALA A 209 12.46 -0.58 -3.62
C ALA A 209 12.25 -1.00 -2.16
N VAL A 210 11.57 -0.15 -1.38
CA VAL A 210 11.19 -0.46 0.00
C VAL A 210 9.70 -0.17 0.21
N HIS A 211 9.04 -1.01 0.97
CA HIS A 211 7.70 -0.69 1.42
C HIS A 211 7.79 0.17 2.70
N VAL A 212 6.96 1.20 2.86
CA VAL A 212 7.02 2.07 4.06
C VAL A 212 6.89 1.26 5.36
N ALA A 213 6.17 0.14 5.33
CA ALA A 213 6.13 -0.76 6.49
C ALA A 213 7.48 -1.41 6.82
N GLU A 214 8.39 -1.61 5.84
CA GLU A 214 9.75 -2.11 6.12
C GLU A 214 10.58 -1.04 6.85
N LEU A 215 10.32 0.24 6.59
CA LEU A 215 10.95 1.35 7.30
C LEU A 215 10.42 1.48 8.72
N LEU A 216 9.13 1.24 8.95
CA LEU A 216 8.49 1.29 10.27
C LEU A 216 8.86 0.09 11.16
N PHE A 217 9.18 -1.06 10.57
CA PHE A 217 9.48 -2.31 11.26
C PHE A 217 10.79 -2.94 10.71
N PRO A 218 11.94 -2.25 10.87
CA PRO A 218 13.23 -2.69 10.35
C PRO A 218 13.72 -4.02 10.92
#